data_9933d5202c035a43e2095a89f3e86398
#
_entry.id   9933d5202c035a43e2095a89f3e86398
#
_cell.length_a   1.000
_cell.length_b   1.000
_cell.length_c   1.000
_cell.angle_alpha   90.00
_cell.angle_beta   90.00
_cell.angle_gamma   90.00
#
_symmetry.space_group_name_H-M   'P 1'
#
loop_
_entity.id
_entity.type
_entity.pdbx_description
1 polymer ?
#
loop_
_entity_poly.entity_id
_entity_poly.type
_entity_poly.pdbx_seq_one_letter_code
_entity_poly.pdbx_strand_id
1 'polypeptide(L)'
;MKAKYLLYLLITPAVLLFSSCTDFFEQDSDHVQYTDDYKLTEPGDTIYALTGIMNKLQALGDRTILLGELRGDLVSVTSNASADLRGIANFDITDDNAFNSPKDYYAVINNCNLYIARCDTAVKNNRREYLFKKEYAAVKAYRAWTYLQLALNYGKVPFVTTPITTEEQANAQYETKDLQGICQYFINDLSPLVDVERPGLGVIGSVDSRLLYFPISWLLGDLNLWAGNYKQAALDYYHFIATANGANTYFPVGAQYVAFYSANWNSFEIASMFNNESYSDSRKVVTMIAGDSIPSQGNYSQLRNYFNTSEANNYKVSITPSEGLIALSRSQKYCYMDASLGAKASPIIAPSDLPENKSGDLRLMFTWSTGNGYVNGKHYSRQSINKYNSRNIHIYTRTMVYLRLAEALNRAGYPRFAFQILARGVNNDVLKEYVLPYCHTAADSAFVGQFSFPSTANTGYIVRDITSNRSYNTMGIHSIGSGWTEYNPYYQFPTDSLVSDTLSYQIEKVEDLIMNENALECCFQGTRFYDLMRVALRRNDPSYLAKRVYARQGSANVATEKATIRKDLTNPNNWYLSFKGKIGL
;
A
#
# COMPACT_ATOMS: atom_id res chain seq x y z
N MET A 1 -19.98 11.93 -79.36
CA MET A 1 -21.10 12.01 -78.39
C MET A 1 -21.34 10.73 -77.57
N LYS A 2 -20.89 9.57 -77.99
CA LYS A 2 -21.17 8.31 -77.28
C LYS A 2 -20.34 8.03 -75.99
N ALA A 3 -19.16 8.60 -75.85
CA ALA A 3 -18.30 8.37 -74.67
C ALA A 3 -18.67 9.22 -73.42
N LYS A 4 -19.30 10.38 -73.59
CA LYS A 4 -19.75 11.22 -72.46
C LYS A 4 -20.97 10.64 -71.72
N TYR A 5 -21.88 9.98 -72.43
CA TYR A 5 -23.06 9.36 -71.81
C TYR A 5 -22.70 8.07 -71.06
N LEU A 6 -21.68 7.33 -71.48
CA LEU A 6 -21.20 6.14 -70.76
C LEU A 6 -20.55 6.50 -69.45
N LEU A 7 -19.90 7.66 -69.34
CA LEU A 7 -19.26 8.15 -68.11
C LEU A 7 -20.32 8.60 -67.07
N TYR A 8 -21.43 9.22 -67.54
CA TYR A 8 -22.55 9.58 -66.65
C TYR A 8 -23.35 8.36 -66.17
N LEU A 9 -23.44 7.30 -66.99
CA LEU A 9 -24.15 6.07 -66.61
C LEU A 9 -23.37 5.21 -65.58
N LEU A 10 -22.04 5.38 -65.49
CA LEU A 10 -21.17 4.71 -64.51
C LEU A 10 -20.98 5.52 -63.21
N ILE A 11 -21.14 6.85 -63.25
CA ILE A 11 -21.00 7.71 -62.09
C ILE A 11 -22.28 7.75 -61.25
N THR A 12 -23.47 7.68 -61.88
CA THR A 12 -24.76 7.71 -61.15
C THR A 12 -24.98 6.53 -60.19
N PRO A 13 -24.67 5.25 -60.52
CA PRO A 13 -24.80 4.18 -59.57
C PRO A 13 -23.71 4.20 -58.46
N ALA A 14 -22.51 4.77 -58.75
CA ALA A 14 -21.47 4.91 -57.76
C ALA A 14 -21.80 5.96 -56.69
N VAL A 15 -22.49 7.05 -57.04
CA VAL A 15 -22.93 8.08 -56.08
C VAL A 15 -24.11 7.58 -55.24
N LEU A 16 -24.97 6.74 -55.78
CA LEU A 16 -26.09 6.10 -55.05
C LEU A 16 -25.63 4.99 -54.11
N LEU A 17 -24.42 4.42 -54.30
CA LEU A 17 -23.87 3.43 -53.38
C LEU A 17 -23.16 4.06 -52.15
N PHE A 18 -22.80 5.32 -52.23
CA PHE A 18 -22.22 6.06 -51.08
C PHE A 18 -23.25 6.71 -50.18
N SER A 19 -24.50 6.88 -50.59
CA SER A 19 -25.58 7.44 -49.77
C SER A 19 -26.33 6.38 -48.94
N SER A 20 -26.02 5.08 -49.11
CA SER A 20 -26.71 3.98 -48.40
C SER A 20 -25.95 3.45 -47.18
N CYS A 21 -24.76 3.98 -46.87
CA CYS A 21 -23.97 3.46 -45.77
C CYS A 21 -24.09 4.26 -44.45
N THR A 22 -24.78 5.40 -44.45
CA THR A 22 -24.98 6.16 -43.20
C THR A 22 -26.08 5.54 -42.33
N ASP A 23 -27.18 5.06 -42.91
CA ASP A 23 -28.26 4.45 -42.14
C ASP A 23 -27.91 3.07 -41.54
N PHE A 24 -26.88 2.39 -42.06
CA PHE A 24 -26.48 1.08 -41.52
C PHE A 24 -25.62 1.24 -40.22
N PHE A 25 -24.99 2.39 -40.04
CA PHE A 25 -24.24 2.69 -38.84
C PHE A 25 -25.05 3.49 -37.80
N GLU A 26 -26.25 3.96 -38.18
CA GLU A 26 -27.18 4.67 -37.29
C GLU A 26 -28.34 3.77 -36.81
N GLN A 27 -28.29 2.47 -37.09
CA GLN A 27 -29.24 1.55 -36.51
C GLN A 27 -28.93 1.41 -35.03
N ASP A 28 -29.76 2.03 -34.19
CA ASP A 28 -29.74 1.82 -32.76
C ASP A 28 -29.77 0.31 -32.48
N SER A 29 -28.67 -0.23 -31.99
CA SER A 29 -28.61 -1.60 -31.55
C SER A 29 -29.57 -1.75 -30.37
N ASP A 30 -30.49 -2.68 -30.41
CA ASP A 30 -31.33 -3.05 -29.26
C ASP A 30 -30.51 -3.47 -28.03
N HIS A 31 -29.18 -3.53 -28.17
CA HIS A 31 -28.19 -3.80 -27.13
C HIS A 31 -27.40 -2.56 -26.67
N VAL A 32 -27.62 -1.37 -27.29
CA VAL A 32 -27.05 -0.10 -26.83
C VAL A 32 -28.10 0.59 -25.98
N GLN A 33 -27.98 0.43 -24.68
CA GLN A 33 -28.74 1.25 -23.74
C GLN A 33 -28.12 2.65 -23.68
N TYR A 34 -28.92 3.67 -24.00
CA TYR A 34 -28.49 5.06 -23.86
C TYR A 34 -28.15 5.39 -22.41
N THR A 35 -27.05 6.08 -22.24
CA THR A 35 -26.40 6.28 -20.93
C THR A 35 -27.23 7.01 -19.90
N ASP A 36 -28.23 7.79 -20.29
CA ASP A 36 -28.92 8.72 -19.39
C ASP A 36 -30.04 8.07 -18.55
N ASP A 37 -30.61 6.96 -19.02
CA ASP A 37 -31.74 6.28 -18.34
C ASP A 37 -31.34 4.97 -17.64
N TYR A 38 -30.07 4.54 -17.75
CA TYR A 38 -29.63 3.28 -17.18
C TYR A 38 -29.43 3.38 -15.66
N LYS A 39 -30.33 2.77 -14.91
CA LYS A 39 -30.20 2.59 -13.46
C LYS A 39 -29.73 1.17 -13.17
N LEU A 40 -28.84 1.05 -12.18
CA LEU A 40 -28.40 -0.25 -11.67
C LEU A 40 -29.53 -0.83 -10.80
N THR A 41 -30.31 -1.75 -11.34
CA THR A 41 -31.46 -2.35 -10.66
C THR A 41 -31.32 -3.85 -10.46
N GLU A 42 -30.48 -4.50 -11.26
CA GLU A 42 -30.26 -5.94 -11.22
C GLU A 42 -28.85 -6.27 -10.66
N PRO A 43 -28.70 -7.38 -9.92
CA PRO A 43 -27.40 -7.78 -9.38
C PRO A 43 -26.30 -7.92 -10.43
N GLY A 44 -26.65 -8.32 -11.65
CA GLY A 44 -25.70 -8.45 -12.76
C GLY A 44 -25.06 -7.13 -13.17
N ASP A 45 -25.80 -6.04 -13.11
CA ASP A 45 -25.34 -4.72 -13.56
C ASP A 45 -24.17 -4.23 -12.71
N THR A 46 -24.20 -4.53 -11.40
CA THR A 46 -23.14 -4.10 -10.47
C THR A 46 -21.82 -4.82 -10.72
N ILE A 47 -21.86 -6.09 -11.13
CA ILE A 47 -20.65 -6.88 -11.40
C ILE A 47 -19.86 -6.27 -12.56
N TYR A 48 -20.53 -5.92 -13.64
CA TYR A 48 -19.89 -5.30 -14.81
C TYR A 48 -19.32 -3.92 -14.47
N ALA A 49 -20.08 -3.10 -13.75
CA ALA A 49 -19.63 -1.77 -13.34
C ALA A 49 -18.43 -1.83 -12.38
N LEU A 50 -18.44 -2.74 -11.40
CA LEU A 50 -17.31 -2.98 -10.49
C LEU A 50 -16.07 -3.47 -11.23
N THR A 51 -16.24 -4.42 -12.15
CA THR A 51 -15.15 -4.93 -12.99
C THR A 51 -14.54 -3.79 -13.83
N GLY A 52 -15.37 -2.91 -14.39
CA GLY A 52 -14.91 -1.73 -15.11
C GLY A 52 -14.07 -0.79 -14.23
N ILE A 53 -14.49 -0.53 -12.97
CA ILE A 53 -13.73 0.27 -12.01
C ILE A 53 -12.39 -0.41 -11.67
N MET A 54 -12.41 -1.72 -11.39
CA MET A 54 -11.19 -2.50 -11.08
C MET A 54 -10.20 -2.50 -12.23
N ASN A 55 -10.69 -2.60 -13.48
CA ASN A 55 -9.85 -2.52 -14.68
C ASN A 55 -9.14 -1.15 -14.77
N LYS A 56 -9.87 -0.05 -14.51
CA LYS A 56 -9.24 1.28 -14.46
C LYS A 56 -8.24 1.40 -13.29
N LEU A 57 -8.52 0.76 -12.15
CA LEU A 57 -7.65 0.77 -10.99
C LEU A 57 -6.32 0.05 -11.27
N GLN A 58 -6.29 -0.96 -12.13
CA GLN A 58 -5.05 -1.66 -12.53
C GLN A 58 -4.01 -0.69 -13.12
N ALA A 59 -4.42 0.34 -13.84
CA ALA A 59 -3.52 1.36 -14.37
C ALA A 59 -2.77 2.15 -13.28
N LEU A 60 -3.30 2.17 -12.07
CA LEU A 60 -2.69 2.85 -10.91
C LEU A 60 -1.76 1.94 -10.11
N GLY A 61 -1.77 0.63 -10.34
CA GLY A 61 -1.05 -0.34 -9.52
C GLY A 61 0.46 -0.11 -9.52
N ASP A 62 1.10 -0.22 -10.67
CA ASP A 62 2.55 0.00 -10.81
C ASP A 62 2.96 1.40 -10.36
N ARG A 63 2.15 2.40 -10.71
CA ARG A 63 2.36 3.79 -10.35
C ARG A 63 2.37 4.01 -8.84
N THR A 64 1.44 3.40 -8.11
CA THR A 64 1.37 3.48 -6.65
C THR A 64 2.67 2.99 -6.00
N ILE A 65 3.20 1.86 -6.49
CA ILE A 65 4.46 1.32 -5.99
C ILE A 65 5.65 2.21 -6.38
N LEU A 66 5.78 2.54 -7.65
CA LEU A 66 6.96 3.23 -8.17
C LEU A 66 7.08 4.67 -7.63
N LEU A 67 5.97 5.42 -7.58
CA LEU A 67 5.99 6.77 -7.02
C LEU A 67 6.24 6.78 -5.50
N GLY A 68 5.82 5.76 -4.79
CA GLY A 68 6.04 5.65 -3.35
C GLY A 68 7.42 5.13 -2.96
N GLU A 69 8.04 4.26 -3.78
CA GLU A 69 9.37 3.70 -3.48
C GLU A 69 10.50 4.53 -4.05
N LEU A 70 10.46 4.90 -5.34
CA LEU A 70 11.58 5.57 -6.01
C LEU A 70 11.86 6.97 -5.48
N ARG A 71 10.85 7.65 -4.91
CA ARG A 71 11.03 8.94 -4.24
C ARG A 71 11.46 8.80 -2.77
N GLY A 72 11.49 7.58 -2.25
CA GLY A 72 11.94 7.25 -0.90
C GLY A 72 13.44 6.99 -0.81
N ASP A 73 13.82 6.32 0.28
CA ASP A 73 15.21 6.02 0.64
C ASP A 73 15.53 4.51 0.62
N LEU A 74 14.56 3.63 0.25
CA LEU A 74 14.73 2.18 0.35
C LEU A 74 15.18 1.50 -0.94
N VAL A 75 15.11 2.18 -2.08
CA VAL A 75 15.47 1.62 -3.39
C VAL A 75 16.37 2.56 -4.18
N SER A 76 17.12 1.97 -5.09
CA SER A 76 18.01 2.67 -6.04
C SER A 76 17.72 2.21 -7.45
N VAL A 77 17.86 3.12 -8.41
CA VAL A 77 17.79 2.78 -9.84
C VAL A 77 19.16 2.36 -10.33
N THR A 78 19.19 1.34 -11.19
CA THR A 78 20.41 0.87 -11.85
C THR A 78 20.65 1.63 -13.15
N SER A 79 21.79 1.39 -13.79
CA SER A 79 22.07 1.92 -15.14
C SER A 79 21.10 1.40 -16.22
N ASN A 80 20.36 0.32 -15.94
CA ASN A 80 19.37 -0.28 -16.84
C ASN A 80 17.97 0.34 -16.70
N ALA A 81 17.75 1.21 -15.72
CA ALA A 81 16.46 1.87 -15.53
C ALA A 81 16.12 2.77 -16.74
N SER A 82 14.85 2.86 -17.09
CA SER A 82 14.35 3.79 -18.10
C SER A 82 14.55 5.26 -17.69
N ALA A 83 14.39 6.18 -18.62
CA ALA A 83 14.39 7.61 -18.31
C ALA A 83 13.28 7.97 -17.32
N ASP A 84 12.09 7.36 -17.47
CA ASP A 84 10.95 7.58 -16.58
C ASP A 84 11.25 7.17 -15.14
N LEU A 85 11.82 5.98 -14.92
CA LEU A 85 12.18 5.50 -13.58
C LEU A 85 13.27 6.38 -12.95
N ARG A 86 14.28 6.79 -13.73
CA ARG A 86 15.30 7.75 -13.27
C ARG A 86 14.70 9.11 -12.95
N GLY A 87 13.76 9.59 -13.79
CA GLY A 87 13.04 10.84 -13.55
C GLY A 87 12.30 10.82 -12.20
N ILE A 88 11.61 9.72 -11.86
CA ILE A 88 10.95 9.56 -10.56
C ILE A 88 11.97 9.58 -9.42
N ALA A 89 13.03 8.77 -9.52
CA ALA A 89 14.05 8.65 -8.49
C ALA A 89 14.79 9.98 -8.21
N ASN A 90 14.95 10.81 -9.24
CA ASN A 90 15.65 12.08 -9.15
C ASN A 90 14.70 13.28 -8.94
N PHE A 91 13.41 13.05 -8.74
CA PHE A 91 12.40 14.11 -8.62
C PHE A 91 12.33 15.03 -9.86
N ASP A 92 12.77 14.53 -11.01
CA ASP A 92 12.75 15.21 -12.31
C ASP A 92 11.72 14.55 -13.23
N ILE A 93 10.46 14.57 -12.77
CA ILE A 93 9.34 13.92 -13.45
C ILE A 93 8.75 14.91 -14.44
N THR A 94 8.95 14.63 -15.72
CA THR A 94 8.41 15.45 -16.82
C THR A 94 6.92 15.19 -17.06
N ASP A 95 6.28 16.06 -17.82
CA ASP A 95 4.85 15.93 -18.12
C ASP A 95 4.54 14.72 -19.03
N ASP A 96 5.51 14.25 -19.79
CA ASP A 96 5.42 13.07 -20.67
C ASP A 96 5.91 11.77 -20.02
N ASN A 97 6.35 11.82 -18.76
CA ASN A 97 6.71 10.63 -18.01
C ASN A 97 5.50 9.70 -17.88
N ALA A 98 5.67 8.42 -18.23
CA ALA A 98 4.60 7.42 -18.25
C ALA A 98 3.86 7.25 -16.91
N PHE A 99 4.49 7.63 -15.80
CA PHE A 99 3.90 7.55 -14.46
C PHE A 99 3.28 8.87 -13.99
N ASN A 100 3.41 9.95 -14.77
CA ASN A 100 2.79 11.25 -14.50
C ASN A 100 1.50 11.42 -15.32
N SER A 101 0.44 10.73 -14.92
CA SER A 101 -0.83 10.72 -15.65
C SER A 101 -2.02 10.93 -14.71
N PRO A 102 -2.39 12.19 -14.40
CA PRO A 102 -3.58 12.49 -13.58
C PRO A 102 -4.88 11.91 -14.16
N LYS A 103 -4.99 11.86 -15.49
CA LYS A 103 -6.17 11.33 -16.20
C LYS A 103 -6.55 9.91 -15.77
N ASP A 104 -5.58 9.05 -15.44
CA ASP A 104 -5.87 7.68 -15.05
C ASP A 104 -6.55 7.61 -13.67
N TYR A 105 -6.21 8.52 -12.75
CA TYR A 105 -6.93 8.66 -11.48
C TYR A 105 -8.36 9.14 -11.72
N TYR A 106 -8.55 10.14 -12.59
CA TYR A 106 -9.89 10.63 -12.91
C TYR A 106 -10.73 9.62 -13.69
N ALA A 107 -10.12 8.73 -14.45
CA ALA A 107 -10.84 7.61 -15.07
C ALA A 107 -11.46 6.67 -14.01
N VAL A 108 -10.72 6.35 -12.94
CA VAL A 108 -11.28 5.60 -11.79
C VAL A 108 -12.37 6.41 -11.10
N ILE A 109 -12.08 7.68 -10.76
CA ILE A 109 -13.00 8.57 -10.05
C ILE A 109 -14.31 8.71 -10.82
N ASN A 110 -14.25 8.94 -12.15
CA ASN A 110 -15.44 9.11 -12.97
C ASN A 110 -16.30 7.86 -13.05
N ASN A 111 -15.66 6.68 -13.18
CA ASN A 111 -16.39 5.41 -13.14
C ASN A 111 -17.08 5.21 -11.78
N CYS A 112 -16.41 5.58 -10.68
CA CYS A 112 -17.05 5.58 -9.35
C CYS A 112 -18.22 6.57 -9.27
N ASN A 113 -18.08 7.79 -9.81
CA ASN A 113 -19.14 8.79 -9.83
C ASN A 113 -20.35 8.31 -10.65
N LEU A 114 -20.11 7.69 -11.81
CA LEU A 114 -21.15 7.08 -12.64
C LEU A 114 -21.91 5.99 -11.88
N TYR A 115 -21.20 5.09 -11.22
CA TYR A 115 -21.82 4.04 -10.41
C TYR A 115 -22.68 4.65 -9.29
N ILE A 116 -22.11 5.58 -8.51
CA ILE A 116 -22.80 6.21 -7.37
C ILE A 116 -24.07 6.94 -7.81
N ALA A 117 -24.02 7.63 -8.96
CA ALA A 117 -25.16 8.38 -9.50
C ALA A 117 -26.29 7.47 -10.02
N ARG A 118 -25.94 6.25 -10.47
CA ARG A 118 -26.90 5.30 -11.09
C ARG A 118 -27.40 4.22 -10.13
N CYS A 119 -26.70 4.00 -9.01
CA CYS A 119 -27.05 2.98 -8.05
C CYS A 119 -28.32 3.36 -7.28
N ASP A 120 -29.37 2.56 -7.41
CA ASP A 120 -30.56 2.72 -6.56
C ASP A 120 -30.31 2.06 -5.20
N THR A 121 -29.97 2.89 -4.22
CA THR A 121 -29.70 2.44 -2.84
C THR A 121 -30.96 2.01 -2.08
N ALA A 122 -32.17 2.23 -2.61
CA ALA A 122 -33.42 1.86 -1.96
C ALA A 122 -33.90 0.44 -2.32
N VAL A 123 -33.36 -0.16 -3.38
CA VAL A 123 -33.74 -1.51 -3.80
C VAL A 123 -33.40 -2.55 -2.75
N LYS A 124 -34.36 -3.41 -2.43
CA LYS A 124 -34.21 -4.50 -1.46
C LYS A 124 -34.49 -5.85 -2.10
N ASN A 125 -33.78 -6.85 -1.62
CA ASN A 125 -34.04 -8.24 -1.98
C ASN A 125 -35.28 -8.79 -1.24
N ASN A 126 -35.64 -10.05 -1.53
CA ASN A 126 -36.77 -10.74 -0.91
C ASN A 126 -36.64 -10.89 0.62
N ARG A 127 -35.44 -10.74 1.17
CA ARG A 127 -35.16 -10.73 2.62
C ARG A 127 -35.23 -9.33 3.25
N ARG A 128 -35.63 -8.32 2.47
CA ARG A 128 -35.65 -6.89 2.87
C ARG A 128 -34.29 -6.28 3.15
N GLU A 129 -33.21 -6.89 2.68
CA GLU A 129 -31.86 -6.36 2.76
C GLU A 129 -31.59 -5.45 1.55
N TYR A 130 -30.88 -4.34 1.75
CA TYR A 130 -30.48 -3.45 0.66
C TYR A 130 -29.55 -4.18 -0.32
N LEU A 131 -29.95 -4.27 -1.56
CA LEU A 131 -29.32 -5.11 -2.56
C LEU A 131 -27.89 -4.66 -2.89
N PHE A 132 -27.65 -3.35 -3.02
CA PHE A 132 -26.39 -2.79 -3.50
C PHE A 132 -25.54 -2.12 -2.41
N LYS A 133 -25.90 -2.30 -1.14
CA LYS A 133 -25.23 -1.59 -0.03
C LYS A 133 -23.73 -1.86 0.04
N LYS A 134 -23.31 -3.11 -0.17
CA LYS A 134 -21.89 -3.52 -0.11
C LYS A 134 -21.11 -2.96 -1.29
N GLU A 135 -21.64 -3.07 -2.50
CA GLU A 135 -21.05 -2.58 -3.73
C GLU A 135 -20.96 -1.05 -3.73
N TYR A 136 -22.03 -0.38 -3.33
CA TYR A 136 -22.05 1.08 -3.17
C TYR A 136 -20.98 1.58 -2.21
N ALA A 137 -20.85 0.92 -1.07
CA ALA A 137 -19.83 1.25 -0.07
C ALA A 137 -18.40 1.00 -0.62
N ALA A 138 -18.20 -0.10 -1.34
CA ALA A 138 -16.93 -0.42 -1.97
C ALA A 138 -16.52 0.59 -3.05
N VAL A 139 -17.48 1.04 -3.87
CA VAL A 139 -17.22 2.06 -4.89
C VAL A 139 -16.87 3.41 -4.27
N LYS A 140 -17.53 3.79 -3.18
CA LYS A 140 -17.14 4.98 -2.39
C LYS A 140 -15.72 4.84 -1.83
N ALA A 141 -15.34 3.66 -1.34
CA ALA A 141 -13.99 3.39 -0.86
C ALA A 141 -12.95 3.47 -1.98
N TYR A 142 -13.21 2.95 -3.18
CA TYR A 142 -12.34 3.11 -4.35
C TYR A 142 -12.15 4.60 -4.70
N ARG A 143 -13.22 5.39 -4.73
CA ARG A 143 -13.15 6.83 -5.00
C ARG A 143 -12.29 7.56 -3.96
N ALA A 144 -12.52 7.28 -2.68
CA ALA A 144 -11.78 7.89 -1.58
C ALA A 144 -10.28 7.55 -1.62
N TRP A 145 -9.94 6.28 -1.81
CA TRP A 145 -8.55 5.84 -1.94
C TRP A 145 -7.88 6.49 -3.16
N THR A 146 -8.58 6.55 -4.29
CA THR A 146 -8.04 7.15 -5.52
C THR A 146 -7.76 8.64 -5.35
N TYR A 147 -8.65 9.39 -4.70
CA TYR A 147 -8.43 10.81 -4.38
C TYR A 147 -7.29 11.00 -3.38
N LEU A 148 -7.18 10.12 -2.37
CA LEU A 148 -6.05 10.16 -1.44
C LEU A 148 -4.72 9.99 -2.19
N GLN A 149 -4.61 8.98 -3.07
CA GLN A 149 -3.41 8.78 -3.88
C GLN A 149 -3.12 9.97 -4.81
N LEU A 150 -4.16 10.54 -5.41
CA LEU A 150 -4.04 11.70 -6.28
C LEU A 150 -3.50 12.92 -5.48
N ALA A 151 -4.08 13.22 -4.32
CA ALA A 151 -3.64 14.34 -3.48
C ALA A 151 -2.22 14.14 -2.93
N LEU A 152 -1.84 12.92 -2.56
CA LEU A 152 -0.48 12.59 -2.11
C LEU A 152 0.57 12.81 -3.20
N ASN A 153 0.21 12.64 -4.46
CA ASN A 153 1.14 12.81 -5.57
C ASN A 153 1.15 14.24 -6.13
N TYR A 154 0.01 14.91 -6.17
CA TYR A 154 -0.14 16.21 -6.85
C TYR A 154 -0.43 17.38 -5.90
N GLY A 155 -0.65 17.12 -4.62
CA GLY A 155 -0.96 18.15 -3.61
C GLY A 155 -2.38 18.67 -3.73
N LYS A 156 -2.59 19.76 -4.47
CA LYS A 156 -3.89 20.37 -4.69
C LYS A 156 -4.46 19.96 -6.04
N VAL A 157 -5.66 19.36 -6.04
CA VAL A 157 -6.26 18.71 -7.21
C VAL A 157 -7.71 19.11 -7.44
N PRO A 158 -8.20 19.14 -8.69
CA PRO A 158 -9.62 19.32 -9.00
C PRO A 158 -10.48 18.28 -8.29
N PHE A 159 -11.57 18.73 -7.67
CA PHE A 159 -12.45 17.88 -6.89
C PHE A 159 -13.82 17.73 -7.55
N VAL A 160 -14.11 16.52 -8.06
CA VAL A 160 -15.31 16.21 -8.82
C VAL A 160 -15.98 14.97 -8.27
N THR A 161 -17.22 15.09 -7.84
CA THR A 161 -18.02 14.00 -7.26
C THR A 161 -19.26 13.65 -8.09
N THR A 162 -19.44 14.32 -9.22
CA THR A 162 -20.51 14.08 -10.20
C THR A 162 -19.92 13.41 -11.46
N PRO A 163 -20.70 12.62 -12.20
CA PRO A 163 -20.25 12.05 -13.46
C PRO A 163 -19.86 13.13 -14.48
N ILE A 164 -18.78 12.89 -15.19
CA ILE A 164 -18.35 13.64 -16.37
C ILE A 164 -18.69 12.79 -17.58
N THR A 165 -19.64 13.25 -18.37
CA THR A 165 -20.18 12.52 -19.54
C THR A 165 -20.01 13.29 -20.86
N THR A 166 -19.61 14.56 -20.80
CA THR A 166 -19.41 15.40 -21.98
C THR A 166 -18.02 16.02 -22.00
N GLU A 167 -17.57 16.37 -23.21
CA GLU A 167 -16.28 17.06 -23.40
C GLU A 167 -16.28 18.45 -22.71
N GLU A 168 -17.41 19.14 -22.69
CA GLU A 168 -17.56 20.41 -22.00
C GLU A 168 -17.29 20.25 -20.49
N GLN A 169 -17.88 19.23 -19.86
CA GLN A 169 -17.62 18.89 -18.46
C GLN A 169 -16.15 18.51 -18.22
N ALA A 170 -15.55 17.73 -19.13
CA ALA A 170 -14.14 17.34 -19.02
C ALA A 170 -13.18 18.53 -19.12
N ASN A 171 -13.59 19.60 -19.81
CA ASN A 171 -12.85 20.84 -19.99
C ASN A 171 -13.20 21.94 -18.98
N ALA A 172 -14.20 21.72 -18.12
CA ALA A 172 -14.63 22.70 -17.12
C ALA A 172 -13.56 22.91 -16.04
N GLN A 173 -13.63 24.08 -15.40
CA GLN A 173 -12.83 24.35 -14.20
C GLN A 173 -13.60 23.90 -12.97
N TYR A 174 -12.94 23.05 -12.16
CA TYR A 174 -13.51 22.55 -10.92
C TYR A 174 -12.81 23.18 -9.71
N GLU A 175 -13.55 23.28 -8.60
CA GLU A 175 -12.97 23.61 -7.31
C GLU A 175 -11.83 22.64 -7.00
N THR A 176 -10.74 23.15 -6.42
CA THR A 176 -9.61 22.30 -6.03
C THR A 176 -9.59 22.07 -4.53
N LYS A 177 -9.23 20.86 -4.12
CA LYS A 177 -8.97 20.51 -2.71
C LYS A 177 -7.53 20.06 -2.52
N ASP A 178 -6.95 20.42 -1.39
CA ASP A 178 -5.70 19.89 -0.91
C ASP A 178 -5.91 18.59 -0.14
N LEU A 179 -4.83 17.99 0.37
CA LEU A 179 -4.87 16.75 1.10
C LEU A 179 -5.81 16.80 2.32
N GLN A 180 -5.83 17.92 3.06
CA GLN A 180 -6.71 18.07 4.23
C GLN A 180 -8.18 18.13 3.82
N GLY A 181 -8.50 18.90 2.79
CA GLY A 181 -9.86 18.99 2.25
C GLY A 181 -10.36 17.65 1.69
N ILE A 182 -9.48 16.87 1.03
CA ILE A 182 -9.77 15.51 0.55
C ILE A 182 -10.06 14.59 1.74
N CYS A 183 -9.17 14.55 2.73
CA CYS A 183 -9.36 13.69 3.90
C CYS A 183 -10.66 14.02 4.63
N GLN A 184 -10.92 15.28 4.91
CA GLN A 184 -12.12 15.70 5.63
C GLN A 184 -13.41 15.33 4.88
N TYR A 185 -13.44 15.51 3.56
CA TYR A 185 -14.60 15.12 2.76
C TYR A 185 -14.86 13.61 2.86
N PHE A 186 -13.84 12.78 2.65
CA PHE A 186 -14.02 11.33 2.62
C PHE A 186 -14.19 10.70 4.00
N ILE A 187 -13.69 11.32 5.07
CA ILE A 187 -14.04 10.93 6.44
C ILE A 187 -15.56 11.03 6.62
N ASN A 188 -16.16 12.16 6.25
CA ASN A 188 -17.61 12.36 6.36
C ASN A 188 -18.41 11.43 5.43
N ASP A 189 -17.92 11.20 4.21
CA ASP A 189 -18.58 10.38 3.19
C ASP A 189 -18.58 8.87 3.53
N LEU A 190 -17.52 8.38 4.19
CA LEU A 190 -17.33 6.96 4.51
C LEU A 190 -17.75 6.56 5.93
N SER A 191 -17.73 7.49 6.91
CA SER A 191 -18.07 7.16 8.31
C SER A 191 -19.41 6.45 8.49
N PRO A 192 -20.50 6.82 7.78
CA PRO A 192 -21.77 6.12 7.87
C PRO A 192 -21.76 4.67 7.33
N LEU A 193 -20.68 4.30 6.65
CA LEU A 193 -20.51 3.01 5.99
C LEU A 193 -19.47 2.10 6.67
N VAL A 194 -18.94 2.50 7.82
CA VAL A 194 -17.80 1.83 8.49
C VAL A 194 -18.07 0.35 8.79
N ASP A 195 -19.30 0.00 9.11
CA ASP A 195 -19.72 -1.38 9.43
C ASP A 195 -20.20 -2.17 8.20
N VAL A 196 -20.14 -1.58 6.99
CA VAL A 196 -20.55 -2.28 5.78
C VAL A 196 -19.47 -3.26 5.36
N GLU A 197 -19.82 -4.53 5.29
CA GLU A 197 -18.92 -5.57 4.82
C GLU A 197 -18.51 -5.36 3.36
N ARG A 198 -17.29 -5.79 3.05
CA ARG A 198 -16.82 -5.82 1.67
C ARG A 198 -17.67 -6.77 0.81
N PRO A 199 -17.95 -6.43 -0.45
CA PRO A 199 -18.57 -7.36 -1.38
C PRO A 199 -17.73 -8.64 -1.50
N GLY A 200 -18.36 -9.75 -1.85
CA GLY A 200 -17.66 -11.01 -2.08
C GLY A 200 -18.43 -11.86 -3.08
N LEU A 201 -17.73 -12.25 -4.15
CA LEU A 201 -18.23 -13.16 -5.20
C LEU A 201 -17.68 -14.58 -5.00
N GLY A 202 -17.21 -14.89 -3.78
CA GLY A 202 -16.52 -16.15 -3.49
C GLY A 202 -15.06 -16.15 -3.96
N VAL A 203 -14.54 -17.34 -4.25
CA VAL A 203 -13.18 -17.54 -4.73
C VAL A 203 -13.19 -17.54 -6.26
N ILE A 204 -12.42 -16.63 -6.86
CA ILE A 204 -12.22 -16.52 -8.31
C ILE A 204 -10.82 -17.04 -8.61
N GLY A 205 -10.74 -18.18 -9.30
CA GLY A 205 -9.49 -18.92 -9.41
C GLY A 205 -9.03 -19.41 -8.03
N SER A 206 -7.96 -18.84 -7.49
CA SER A 206 -7.48 -19.11 -6.13
C SER A 206 -7.57 -17.87 -5.20
N VAL A 207 -8.18 -16.78 -5.69
CA VAL A 207 -8.23 -15.49 -4.99
C VAL A 207 -9.61 -15.30 -4.34
N ASP A 208 -9.65 -15.05 -3.05
CA ASP A 208 -10.87 -14.55 -2.39
C ASP A 208 -11.18 -13.14 -2.93
N SER A 209 -12.30 -12.99 -3.61
CA SER A 209 -12.68 -11.73 -4.25
C SER A 209 -12.82 -10.55 -3.28
N ARG A 210 -13.01 -10.80 -1.97
CA ARG A 210 -13.02 -9.75 -0.95
C ARG A 210 -11.69 -9.01 -0.83
N LEU A 211 -10.58 -9.65 -1.24
CA LEU A 211 -9.26 -9.03 -1.26
C LEU A 211 -9.10 -7.94 -2.34
N LEU A 212 -10.03 -7.84 -3.27
CA LEU A 212 -10.03 -6.80 -4.29
C LEU A 212 -10.60 -5.46 -3.77
N TYR A 213 -11.23 -5.44 -2.60
CA TYR A 213 -11.92 -4.28 -2.06
C TYR A 213 -11.20 -3.69 -0.85
N PHE A 214 -11.27 -2.36 -0.69
CA PHE A 214 -10.72 -1.65 0.47
C PHE A 214 -11.65 -1.77 1.69
N PRO A 215 -11.14 -2.19 2.86
CA PRO A 215 -11.91 -2.10 4.11
C PRO A 215 -12.13 -0.63 4.49
N ILE A 216 -13.39 -0.24 4.71
CA ILE A 216 -13.73 1.17 4.99
C ILE A 216 -13.12 1.64 6.30
N SER A 217 -13.17 0.84 7.36
CA SER A 217 -12.58 1.20 8.65
C SER A 217 -11.06 1.44 8.55
N TRP A 218 -10.33 0.63 7.78
CA TRP A 218 -8.91 0.88 7.56
C TRP A 218 -8.67 2.18 6.78
N LEU A 219 -9.44 2.39 5.69
CA LEU A 219 -9.31 3.60 4.88
C LEU A 219 -9.67 4.87 5.68
N LEU A 220 -10.67 4.80 6.56
CA LEU A 220 -10.97 5.87 7.52
C LEU A 220 -9.77 6.14 8.45
N GLY A 221 -9.12 5.07 8.93
CA GLY A 221 -7.88 5.20 9.70
C GLY A 221 -6.79 5.96 8.94
N ASP A 222 -6.55 5.63 7.66
CA ASP A 222 -5.58 6.34 6.83
C ASP A 222 -5.98 7.82 6.62
N LEU A 223 -7.24 8.10 6.31
CA LEU A 223 -7.74 9.46 6.14
C LEU A 223 -7.61 10.28 7.44
N ASN A 224 -7.99 9.70 8.59
CA ASN A 224 -7.86 10.33 9.90
C ASN A 224 -6.40 10.54 10.30
N LEU A 225 -5.50 9.60 9.95
CA LEU A 225 -4.07 9.73 10.20
C LEU A 225 -3.46 10.91 9.42
N TRP A 226 -3.84 11.10 8.15
CA TRP A 226 -3.44 12.24 7.33
C TRP A 226 -4.10 13.55 7.76
N ALA A 227 -5.33 13.50 8.26
CA ALA A 227 -6.03 14.67 8.80
C ALA A 227 -5.51 15.12 10.18
N GLY A 228 -4.66 14.31 10.86
CA GLY A 228 -4.17 14.61 12.20
C GLY A 228 -5.13 14.19 13.32
N ASN A 229 -6.19 13.48 13.02
CA ASN A 229 -7.18 12.96 13.98
C ASN A 229 -6.68 11.63 14.60
N TYR A 230 -5.53 11.66 15.27
CA TYR A 230 -4.77 10.45 15.63
C TYR A 230 -5.53 9.49 16.56
N LYS A 231 -6.31 9.98 17.53
CA LYS A 231 -7.13 9.11 18.39
C LYS A 231 -8.20 8.37 17.58
N GLN A 232 -8.86 9.07 16.66
CA GLN A 232 -9.86 8.45 15.79
C GLN A 232 -9.21 7.47 14.81
N ALA A 233 -8.07 7.80 14.22
CA ALA A 233 -7.31 6.89 13.37
C ALA A 233 -6.97 5.58 14.09
N ALA A 234 -6.53 5.66 15.36
CA ALA A 234 -6.26 4.48 16.17
C ALA A 234 -7.51 3.62 16.41
N LEU A 235 -8.66 4.24 16.66
CA LEU A 235 -9.93 3.52 16.82
C LEU A 235 -10.41 2.88 15.52
N ASP A 236 -10.24 3.53 14.38
CA ASP A 236 -10.63 3.01 13.07
C ASP A 236 -9.78 1.78 12.68
N TYR A 237 -8.45 1.84 12.89
CA TYR A 237 -7.58 0.68 12.70
C TYR A 237 -7.91 -0.46 13.66
N TYR A 238 -8.18 -0.14 14.93
CA TYR A 238 -8.60 -1.14 15.91
C TYR A 238 -9.94 -1.77 15.53
N HIS A 239 -10.90 -0.98 15.06
CA HIS A 239 -12.18 -1.48 14.56
C HIS A 239 -11.99 -2.53 13.45
N PHE A 240 -11.10 -2.24 12.49
CA PHE A 240 -10.74 -3.22 11.46
C PHE A 240 -10.14 -4.49 12.07
N ILE A 241 -9.18 -4.37 12.98
CA ILE A 241 -8.52 -5.52 13.63
C ILE A 241 -9.54 -6.39 14.38
N ALA A 242 -10.47 -5.76 15.09
CA ALA A 242 -11.46 -6.45 15.89
C ALA A 242 -12.57 -7.14 15.06
N THR A 243 -12.88 -6.63 13.86
CA THR A 243 -14.04 -7.09 13.06
C THR A 243 -13.66 -7.90 11.83
N ALA A 244 -12.41 -7.82 11.35
CA ALA A 244 -12.01 -8.37 10.05
C ALA A 244 -12.20 -9.88 9.89
N ASN A 245 -12.16 -10.65 10.97
CA ASN A 245 -12.32 -12.11 10.98
C ASN A 245 -13.64 -12.59 11.64
N GLY A 246 -14.59 -11.67 11.87
CA GLY A 246 -15.85 -11.96 12.57
C GLY A 246 -15.76 -11.76 14.09
N ALA A 247 -16.91 -11.75 14.74
CA ALA A 247 -17.13 -11.19 16.08
C ALA A 247 -16.28 -11.76 17.23
N ASN A 248 -15.52 -12.83 17.04
CA ASN A 248 -14.71 -13.45 18.10
C ASN A 248 -13.28 -13.80 17.68
N THR A 249 -12.83 -13.35 16.51
CA THR A 249 -11.52 -13.73 15.98
C THR A 249 -10.76 -12.49 15.57
N TYR A 250 -9.82 -12.06 16.41
CA TYR A 250 -8.93 -10.96 16.07
C TYR A 250 -8.06 -11.31 14.86
N PHE A 251 -7.59 -10.30 14.19
CA PHE A 251 -6.81 -10.38 12.98
C PHE A 251 -5.32 -10.61 13.32
N PRO A 252 -4.86 -11.85 13.52
CA PRO A 252 -3.49 -12.13 13.94
C PRO A 252 -2.51 -11.82 12.82
N VAL A 253 -1.34 -11.32 13.16
CA VAL A 253 -0.18 -11.32 12.28
C VAL A 253 0.51 -12.68 12.44
N GLY A 254 0.83 -13.32 11.33
CA GLY A 254 1.51 -14.63 11.34
C GLY A 254 2.89 -14.55 11.96
N ALA A 255 3.44 -15.72 12.27
CA ALA A 255 4.73 -15.96 12.90
C ALA A 255 5.90 -15.29 12.19
N GLN A 256 7.06 -15.38 12.83
CA GLN A 256 8.34 -15.00 12.26
C GLN A 256 8.49 -15.46 10.82
N TYR A 257 9.01 -14.61 9.99
CA TYR A 257 9.38 -14.99 8.63
C TYR A 257 10.63 -15.88 8.64
N VAL A 258 11.52 -15.65 9.60
CA VAL A 258 12.78 -16.34 9.74
C VAL A 258 13.13 -16.49 11.20
N ALA A 259 13.73 -17.61 11.55
CA ALA A 259 14.32 -17.81 12.86
C ALA A 259 15.76 -18.31 12.75
N PHE A 260 16.60 -17.84 13.65
CA PHE A 260 17.90 -18.38 13.91
C PHE A 260 17.88 -19.09 15.26
N TYR A 261 18.28 -20.34 15.31
CA TYR A 261 18.44 -21.07 16.56
C TYR A 261 19.55 -22.12 16.44
N SER A 262 20.26 -22.37 17.53
CA SER A 262 21.34 -23.35 17.56
C SER A 262 22.32 -23.22 16.40
N ALA A 263 22.69 -21.99 16.04
CA ALA A 263 23.57 -21.65 14.93
C ALA A 263 23.05 -22.05 13.53
N ASN A 264 21.78 -22.43 13.41
CA ASN A 264 21.13 -22.76 12.13
C ASN A 264 20.03 -21.78 11.77
N TRP A 265 19.93 -21.46 10.48
CA TRP A 265 18.87 -20.63 9.93
C TRP A 265 17.72 -21.50 9.43
N ASN A 266 16.51 -21.18 9.89
CA ASN A 266 15.28 -21.75 9.35
C ASN A 266 14.43 -20.65 8.76
N SER A 267 14.03 -20.81 7.49
CA SER A 267 13.08 -19.91 6.85
C SER A 267 11.65 -20.37 7.11
N PHE A 268 10.82 -19.46 7.60
CA PHE A 268 9.38 -19.67 7.74
C PHE A 268 8.64 -18.74 6.78
N GLU A 269 7.71 -19.26 6.05
CA GLU A 269 6.64 -18.57 5.31
C GLU A 269 6.91 -17.39 4.35
N ILE A 270 8.04 -16.64 4.38
CA ILE A 270 8.23 -15.54 3.42
C ILE A 270 8.14 -16.01 1.97
N ALA A 271 8.81 -17.14 1.67
CA ALA A 271 8.82 -17.66 0.32
C ALA A 271 7.41 -18.00 -0.19
N SER A 272 6.54 -18.55 0.68
CA SER A 272 5.20 -18.95 0.29
C SER A 272 4.26 -17.76 0.05
N MET A 273 4.44 -16.65 0.76
CA MET A 273 3.56 -15.49 0.67
C MET A 273 3.63 -14.77 -0.68
N PHE A 274 4.80 -14.77 -1.32
CA PHE A 274 5.05 -14.02 -2.55
C PHE A 274 5.33 -14.89 -3.77
N ASN A 275 5.49 -16.22 -3.59
CA ASN A 275 5.94 -17.12 -4.65
C ASN A 275 4.81 -17.65 -5.53
N ASN A 276 3.55 -17.50 -5.17
CA ASN A 276 2.45 -18.05 -5.92
C ASN A 276 1.64 -16.96 -6.64
N GLU A 277 1.54 -17.01 -7.96
CA GLU A 277 0.74 -16.08 -8.76
C GLU A 277 -0.76 -16.14 -8.44
N SER A 278 -1.21 -17.28 -7.96
CA SER A 278 -2.59 -17.52 -7.52
C SER A 278 -2.76 -17.34 -6.00
N TYR A 279 -1.82 -16.70 -5.33
CA TYR A 279 -1.78 -16.64 -3.89
C TYR A 279 -2.88 -15.74 -3.32
N SER A 280 -3.84 -16.38 -2.71
CA SER A 280 -4.96 -15.78 -1.99
C SER A 280 -4.86 -15.98 -0.48
N ASP A 281 -3.64 -16.08 0.05
CA ASP A 281 -3.53 -16.28 1.50
C ASP A 281 -4.02 -15.04 2.23
N SER A 282 -5.31 -15.08 2.55
CA SER A 282 -5.99 -14.10 3.39
C SER A 282 -5.31 -13.89 4.75
N ARG A 283 -4.33 -14.73 5.11
CA ARG A 283 -3.55 -14.56 6.35
C ARG A 283 -2.61 -13.36 6.32
N LYS A 284 -2.19 -12.86 5.15
CA LYS A 284 -1.28 -11.71 5.07
C LYS A 284 -1.76 -10.57 4.20
N VAL A 285 -2.48 -10.84 3.12
CA VAL A 285 -3.03 -9.84 2.21
C VAL A 285 -4.41 -9.41 2.69
N VAL A 286 -4.67 -8.13 2.69
CA VAL A 286 -5.96 -7.52 3.05
C VAL A 286 -6.62 -6.90 1.84
N THR A 287 -5.82 -6.20 1.02
CA THR A 287 -6.30 -5.59 -0.22
C THR A 287 -5.20 -5.65 -1.26
N MET A 288 -5.58 -6.04 -2.48
CA MET A 288 -4.68 -6.06 -3.62
C MET A 288 -5.37 -5.51 -4.88
N ILE A 289 -4.55 -5.03 -5.79
CA ILE A 289 -4.94 -4.78 -7.17
C ILE A 289 -4.54 -6.03 -7.96
N ALA A 290 -5.50 -6.68 -8.59
CA ALA A 290 -5.24 -7.86 -9.40
C ALA A 290 -4.36 -7.50 -10.60
N GLY A 291 -3.30 -8.28 -10.82
CA GLY A 291 -2.45 -8.17 -11.99
C GLY A 291 -2.93 -9.08 -13.11
N ASP A 292 -2.87 -8.60 -14.34
CA ASP A 292 -3.18 -9.41 -15.52
C ASP A 292 -2.04 -10.36 -15.84
N SER A 293 -2.37 -11.60 -16.19
CA SER A 293 -1.39 -12.59 -16.63
C SER A 293 -1.17 -12.56 -18.16
N ILE A 294 -2.08 -11.94 -18.91
CA ILE A 294 -2.05 -11.88 -20.37
C ILE A 294 -1.77 -10.42 -20.81
N PRO A 295 -0.58 -10.12 -21.39
CA PRO A 295 -0.20 -8.74 -21.72
C PRO A 295 -1.14 -7.99 -22.67
N SER A 296 -1.90 -8.73 -23.49
CA SER A 296 -2.82 -8.16 -24.48
C SER A 296 -4.23 -7.89 -23.96
N GLN A 297 -4.54 -8.29 -22.73
CA GLN A 297 -5.90 -8.23 -22.18
C GLN A 297 -6.13 -7.16 -21.12
N GLY A 298 -5.13 -6.38 -20.77
CA GLY A 298 -5.28 -5.35 -19.74
C GLY A 298 -3.98 -4.71 -19.31
N ASN A 299 -3.97 -4.17 -18.10
CA ASN A 299 -2.79 -3.54 -17.52
C ASN A 299 -1.87 -4.59 -16.88
N TYR A 300 -0.93 -5.06 -17.69
CA TYR A 300 0.07 -6.02 -17.28
C TYR A 300 1.15 -5.34 -16.43
N SER A 301 1.21 -5.66 -15.13
CA SER A 301 2.21 -5.09 -14.23
C SER A 301 3.64 -5.40 -14.68
N GLN A 302 4.47 -4.35 -14.74
CA GLN A 302 5.88 -4.42 -15.06
C GLN A 302 6.79 -4.50 -13.82
N LEU A 303 6.24 -4.44 -12.61
CA LEU A 303 7.04 -4.45 -11.38
C LEU A 303 7.97 -5.65 -11.29
N ARG A 304 7.49 -6.84 -11.68
CA ARG A 304 8.31 -8.04 -11.75
C ARG A 304 9.54 -7.84 -12.64
N ASN A 305 9.38 -7.19 -13.80
CA ASN A 305 10.47 -6.94 -14.73
C ASN A 305 11.43 -5.84 -14.24
N TYR A 306 10.96 -4.90 -13.42
CA TYR A 306 11.81 -3.86 -12.87
C TYR A 306 12.66 -4.36 -11.71
N PHE A 307 12.12 -5.25 -10.89
CA PHE A 307 12.75 -5.73 -9.66
C PHE A 307 13.46 -7.07 -9.80
N ASN A 308 13.01 -7.97 -10.70
CA ASN A 308 13.52 -9.33 -10.81
C ASN A 308 14.23 -9.55 -12.14
N THR A 309 15.33 -10.30 -12.09
CA THR A 309 16.06 -10.74 -13.29
C THR A 309 15.25 -11.79 -14.04
N SER A 310 14.99 -11.56 -15.31
CA SER A 310 14.22 -12.46 -16.18
C SER A 310 14.66 -12.32 -17.64
N GLU A 311 14.22 -13.23 -18.50
CA GLU A 311 14.41 -13.11 -19.94
C GLU A 311 13.72 -11.86 -20.50
N ALA A 312 12.51 -11.52 -19.98
CA ALA A 312 11.74 -10.36 -20.42
C ALA A 312 12.46 -9.02 -20.27
N ASN A 313 13.44 -8.92 -19.37
CA ASN A 313 14.28 -7.72 -19.19
C ASN A 313 15.75 -7.96 -19.61
N ASN A 314 16.01 -8.94 -20.47
CA ASN A 314 17.35 -9.32 -20.90
C ASN A 314 18.31 -9.57 -19.72
N TYR A 315 17.82 -10.17 -18.66
CA TYR A 315 18.55 -10.48 -17.42
C TYR A 315 19.16 -9.23 -16.72
N LYS A 316 18.49 -8.07 -16.84
CA LYS A 316 18.93 -6.80 -16.27
C LYS A 316 17.81 -6.16 -15.47
N VAL A 317 18.05 -5.91 -14.20
CA VAL A 317 17.08 -5.24 -13.32
C VAL A 317 17.20 -3.72 -13.42
N SER A 318 16.09 -3.03 -13.23
CA SER A 318 16.03 -1.57 -13.19
C SER A 318 16.13 -0.99 -11.79
N ILE A 319 15.67 -1.75 -10.77
CA ILE A 319 15.55 -1.29 -9.39
C ILE A 319 16.18 -2.33 -8.46
N THR A 320 16.94 -1.86 -7.47
CA THR A 320 17.59 -2.68 -6.45
C THR A 320 17.38 -2.06 -5.07
N PRO A 321 17.52 -2.82 -3.95
CA PRO A 321 17.59 -2.21 -2.63
C PRO A 321 18.67 -1.13 -2.56
N SER A 322 18.39 -0.06 -1.80
CA SER A 322 19.37 1.00 -1.56
C SER A 322 20.37 0.60 -0.48
N GLU A 323 21.53 1.27 -0.45
CA GLU A 323 22.47 1.13 0.67
C GLU A 323 21.84 1.57 2.00
N GLY A 324 20.89 2.52 1.98
CA GLY A 324 20.13 2.94 3.16
C GLY A 324 19.31 1.80 3.76
N LEU A 325 18.58 1.04 2.95
CA LEU A 325 17.82 -0.14 3.41
C LEU A 325 18.75 -1.25 3.91
N ILE A 326 19.83 -1.52 3.18
CA ILE A 326 20.82 -2.54 3.56
C ILE A 326 21.46 -2.18 4.91
N ALA A 327 21.87 -0.93 5.08
CA ALA A 327 22.46 -0.43 6.33
C ALA A 327 21.46 -0.49 7.50
N LEU A 328 20.18 -0.14 7.26
CA LEU A 328 19.13 -0.25 8.26
C LEU A 328 18.95 -1.70 8.72
N SER A 329 18.84 -2.64 7.78
CA SER A 329 18.71 -4.07 8.08
C SER A 329 19.91 -4.59 8.89
N ARG A 330 21.14 -4.25 8.47
CA ARG A 330 22.39 -4.66 9.16
C ARG A 330 22.55 -4.02 10.54
N SER A 331 22.01 -2.84 10.77
CA SER A 331 22.10 -2.14 12.05
C SER A 331 21.28 -2.79 13.16
N GLN A 332 20.26 -3.57 12.80
CA GLN A 332 19.44 -4.28 13.77
C GLN A 332 20.24 -5.39 14.46
N LYS A 333 19.80 -5.80 15.65
CA LYS A 333 20.44 -6.85 16.43
C LYS A 333 19.47 -8.02 16.59
N TYR A 334 19.74 -9.11 15.92
CA TYR A 334 18.95 -10.33 16.07
C TYR A 334 19.22 -10.96 17.43
N CYS A 335 18.16 -11.19 18.20
CA CYS A 335 18.23 -11.83 19.52
C CYS A 335 17.55 -13.21 19.45
N TYR A 336 18.17 -14.24 20.00
CA TYR A 336 17.57 -15.56 20.11
C TYR A 336 17.84 -16.21 21.47
N MET A 337 17.07 -17.23 21.80
CA MET A 337 17.24 -18.05 23.00
C MET A 337 17.68 -19.45 22.58
N ASP A 338 18.75 -19.95 23.15
CA ASP A 338 19.16 -21.35 22.92
C ASP A 338 18.30 -22.27 23.80
N ALA A 339 17.33 -22.91 23.19
CA ALA A 339 16.42 -23.83 23.87
C ALA A 339 17.09 -25.06 24.45
N SER A 340 18.28 -25.45 23.95
CA SER A 340 19.02 -26.60 24.46
C SER A 340 19.50 -26.40 25.91
N LEU A 341 19.58 -25.14 26.35
CA LEU A 341 19.99 -24.76 27.71
C LEU A 341 18.86 -24.84 28.75
N GLY A 342 17.63 -25.11 28.33
CA GLY A 342 16.48 -25.24 29.22
C GLY A 342 16.25 -24.00 30.11
N ALA A 343 16.11 -24.20 31.43
CA ALA A 343 15.92 -23.13 32.39
C ALA A 343 17.11 -22.17 32.56
N LYS A 344 18.28 -22.50 32.01
CA LYS A 344 19.48 -21.66 32.01
C LYS A 344 19.62 -20.86 30.72
N ALA A 345 18.64 -20.93 29.82
CA ALA A 345 18.68 -20.17 28.58
C ALA A 345 18.69 -18.67 28.88
N SER A 346 19.65 -17.98 28.30
CA SER A 346 19.76 -16.53 28.32
C SER A 346 19.73 -15.98 26.89
N PRO A 347 19.30 -14.74 26.70
CA PRO A 347 19.28 -14.12 25.38
C PRO A 347 20.71 -14.06 24.79
N ILE A 348 20.82 -14.44 23.54
CA ILE A 348 22.06 -14.40 22.77
C ILE A 348 21.84 -13.47 21.58
N ILE A 349 22.74 -12.51 21.41
CA ILE A 349 22.78 -11.69 20.20
C ILE A 349 23.51 -12.46 19.12
N ALA A 350 22.89 -12.60 17.95
CA ALA A 350 23.50 -13.30 16.82
C ALA A 350 24.88 -12.73 16.49
N PRO A 351 25.87 -13.57 16.19
CA PRO A 351 27.23 -13.14 15.92
C PRO A 351 27.28 -12.07 14.82
N SER A 352 28.13 -11.09 15.02
CA SER A 352 28.37 -9.99 14.06
C SER A 352 29.19 -10.44 12.84
N ASP A 353 29.82 -11.59 12.91
CA ASP A 353 30.65 -12.19 11.89
C ASP A 353 29.88 -13.07 10.89
N LEU A 354 28.57 -13.14 11.02
CA LEU A 354 27.73 -13.79 10.00
C LEU A 354 27.90 -13.08 8.65
N PRO A 355 27.80 -13.83 7.53
CA PRO A 355 27.86 -13.24 6.20
C PRO A 355 26.98 -12.00 6.10
N GLU A 356 27.46 -10.97 5.41
CA GLU A 356 26.88 -9.61 5.37
C GLU A 356 25.36 -9.55 5.24
N ASN A 357 24.77 -10.48 4.50
CA ASN A 357 23.33 -10.57 4.28
C ASN A 357 22.58 -11.44 5.31
N LYS A 358 23.27 -11.96 6.34
CA LYS A 358 22.71 -12.87 7.36
C LYS A 358 22.81 -12.32 8.78
N SER A 359 23.23 -11.08 8.95
CA SER A 359 23.28 -10.38 10.23
C SER A 359 22.23 -9.27 10.28
N GLY A 360 21.77 -8.94 11.47
CA GLY A 360 20.78 -7.90 11.69
C GLY A 360 19.34 -8.38 11.52
N ASP A 361 18.51 -7.60 10.86
CA ASP A 361 17.13 -7.97 10.57
C ASP A 361 17.06 -8.92 9.37
N LEU A 362 16.41 -10.06 9.53
CA LEU A 362 16.40 -11.12 8.53
C LEU A 362 15.33 -10.95 7.45
N ARG A 363 14.41 -9.99 7.58
CA ARG A 363 13.36 -9.77 6.58
C ARG A 363 13.93 -9.45 5.21
N LEU A 364 14.98 -8.63 5.15
CA LEU A 364 15.61 -8.29 3.87
C LEU A 364 16.27 -9.49 3.22
N MET A 365 16.95 -10.34 3.98
CA MET A 365 17.62 -11.54 3.47
C MET A 365 16.65 -12.47 2.73
N PHE A 366 15.39 -12.55 3.17
CA PHE A 366 14.38 -13.42 2.55
C PHE A 366 13.50 -12.71 1.54
N THR A 367 13.47 -11.39 1.56
CA THR A 367 12.77 -10.59 0.56
C THR A 367 13.61 -10.37 -0.69
N TRP A 368 14.92 -10.23 -0.52
CA TRP A 368 15.87 -9.95 -1.58
C TRP A 368 16.95 -11.04 -1.65
N SER A 369 17.02 -11.71 -2.78
CA SER A 369 18.06 -12.70 -3.06
C SER A 369 18.89 -12.29 -4.27
N THR A 370 20.18 -12.53 -4.18
CA THR A 370 21.15 -12.30 -5.26
C THR A 370 21.92 -13.58 -5.56
N GLY A 371 22.49 -13.66 -6.74
CA GLY A 371 23.29 -14.81 -7.14
C GLY A 371 23.86 -14.63 -8.54
N ASN A 372 24.42 -15.70 -9.07
CA ASN A 372 24.94 -15.75 -10.42
C ASN A 372 24.04 -16.60 -11.31
N GLY A 373 23.84 -16.17 -12.55
CA GLY A 373 23.17 -16.92 -13.59
C GLY A 373 23.99 -16.97 -14.85
N TYR A 374 23.66 -17.92 -15.73
CA TYR A 374 24.29 -18.06 -17.04
C TYR A 374 23.21 -18.23 -18.10
N VAL A 375 23.36 -17.53 -19.23
CA VAL A 375 22.54 -17.71 -20.41
C VAL A 375 23.46 -17.73 -21.64
N ASN A 376 23.35 -18.75 -22.48
CA ASN A 376 24.21 -18.94 -23.64
C ASN A 376 25.71 -18.81 -23.30
N GLY A 377 26.14 -19.34 -22.16
CA GLY A 377 27.52 -19.26 -21.67
C GLY A 377 27.96 -17.90 -21.14
N LYS A 378 27.10 -16.88 -21.14
CA LYS A 378 27.42 -15.56 -20.58
C LYS A 378 26.88 -15.44 -19.16
N HIS A 379 27.74 -14.93 -18.27
CA HIS A 379 27.41 -14.64 -16.88
C HIS A 379 26.51 -13.41 -16.77
N TYR A 380 25.53 -13.44 -15.84
CA TYR A 380 24.77 -12.27 -15.40
C TYR A 380 24.55 -12.30 -13.89
N SER A 381 24.37 -11.13 -13.27
CA SER A 381 23.95 -11.01 -11.87
C SER A 381 22.44 -11.28 -11.75
N ARG A 382 22.09 -12.31 -10.98
CA ARG A 382 20.70 -12.65 -10.68
C ARG A 382 20.22 -11.87 -9.47
N GLN A 383 19.03 -11.27 -9.57
CA GLN A 383 18.31 -10.68 -8.46
C GLN A 383 16.86 -11.16 -8.45
N SER A 384 16.32 -11.37 -7.27
CA SER A 384 14.89 -11.61 -7.05
C SER A 384 14.43 -10.84 -5.81
N ILE A 385 13.38 -10.04 -5.98
CA ILE A 385 12.57 -9.48 -4.89
C ILE A 385 11.31 -10.31 -4.80
N ASN A 386 11.20 -11.13 -3.76
CA ASN A 386 10.13 -12.13 -3.62
C ASN A 386 8.72 -11.53 -3.61
N LYS A 387 8.57 -10.27 -3.20
CA LYS A 387 7.30 -9.53 -3.24
C LYS A 387 6.73 -9.35 -4.65
N TYR A 388 7.53 -9.57 -5.71
CA TYR A 388 7.14 -9.46 -7.11
C TYR A 388 7.24 -10.78 -7.87
N ASN A 389 7.14 -11.92 -7.18
CA ASN A 389 6.97 -13.21 -7.84
C ASN A 389 5.55 -13.37 -8.41
N SER A 390 4.55 -12.80 -7.75
CA SER A 390 3.19 -12.62 -8.27
C SER A 390 3.06 -11.29 -9.02
N ARG A 391 2.08 -11.20 -9.92
CA ARG A 391 1.68 -9.96 -10.61
C ARG A 391 0.65 -9.16 -9.83
N ASN A 392 0.02 -9.75 -8.83
CA ASN A 392 -0.91 -9.07 -7.94
C ASN A 392 -0.15 -8.07 -7.07
N ILE A 393 -0.66 -6.86 -6.98
CA ILE A 393 -0.04 -5.76 -6.25
C ILE A 393 -0.71 -5.65 -4.88
N HIS A 394 0.02 -5.97 -3.83
CA HIS A 394 -0.47 -5.90 -2.46
C HIS A 394 -0.47 -4.46 -1.98
N ILE A 395 -1.66 -3.91 -1.72
CA ILE A 395 -1.84 -2.53 -1.24
C ILE A 395 -1.87 -2.50 0.29
N TYR A 396 -2.66 -3.39 0.91
CA TYR A 396 -2.74 -3.52 2.35
C TYR A 396 -2.35 -4.94 2.80
N THR A 397 -1.47 -5.01 3.79
CA THR A 397 -1.05 -6.26 4.44
C THR A 397 -1.32 -6.20 5.94
N ARG A 398 -1.49 -7.36 6.60
CA ARG A 398 -1.86 -7.44 8.02
C ARG A 398 -0.91 -6.69 8.94
N THR A 399 0.39 -6.82 8.72
CA THR A 399 1.40 -6.13 9.54
C THR A 399 1.25 -4.62 9.45
N MET A 400 0.89 -4.12 8.27
CA MET A 400 0.75 -2.69 8.02
C MET A 400 -0.33 -2.03 8.90
N VAL A 401 -1.48 -2.70 9.18
CA VAL A 401 -2.50 -2.10 10.03
C VAL A 401 -2.00 -1.88 11.46
N TYR A 402 -1.19 -2.80 11.97
CA TYR A 402 -0.61 -2.65 13.30
C TYR A 402 0.47 -1.58 13.37
N LEU A 403 1.27 -1.41 12.31
CA LEU A 403 2.22 -0.31 12.19
C LEU A 403 1.49 1.05 12.09
N ARG A 404 0.39 1.11 11.36
CA ARG A 404 -0.48 2.30 11.30
C ARG A 404 -1.15 2.58 12.65
N LEU A 405 -1.63 1.54 13.36
CA LEU A 405 -2.15 1.68 14.71
C LEU A 405 -1.08 2.21 15.67
N ALA A 406 0.14 1.67 15.62
CA ALA A 406 1.25 2.14 16.43
C ALA A 406 1.58 3.62 16.14
N GLU A 407 1.62 4.01 14.87
CA GLU A 407 1.83 5.40 14.46
C GLU A 407 0.74 6.33 15.01
N ALA A 408 -0.52 5.96 14.86
CA ALA A 408 -1.66 6.74 15.34
C ALA A 408 -1.64 6.88 16.87
N LEU A 409 -1.40 5.80 17.60
CA LEU A 409 -1.29 5.80 19.06
C LEU A 409 -0.11 6.65 19.55
N ASN A 410 1.06 6.52 18.93
CA ASN A 410 2.23 7.31 19.27
C ASN A 410 1.96 8.82 19.14
N ARG A 411 1.39 9.22 17.99
CA ARG A 411 1.04 10.61 17.71
C ARG A 411 -0.10 11.13 18.57
N ALA A 412 -0.99 10.26 19.03
CA ALA A 412 -2.05 10.58 19.98
C ALA A 412 -1.53 10.79 21.43
N GLY A 413 -0.23 10.58 21.68
CA GLY A 413 0.39 10.76 23.00
C GLY A 413 0.54 9.48 23.81
N TYR A 414 0.46 8.31 23.16
CA TYR A 414 0.59 7.00 23.82
C TYR A 414 1.81 6.21 23.31
N PRO A 415 3.06 6.75 23.44
CA PRO A 415 4.26 6.12 22.89
C PRO A 415 4.55 4.74 23.50
N ARG A 416 4.21 4.52 24.79
CA ARG A 416 4.35 3.19 25.41
C ARG A 416 3.44 2.17 24.79
N PHE A 417 2.20 2.51 24.48
CA PHE A 417 1.28 1.59 23.80
C PHE A 417 1.79 1.26 22.40
N ALA A 418 2.19 2.27 21.64
CA ALA A 418 2.77 2.09 20.31
C ALA A 418 4.02 1.18 20.35
N PHE A 419 4.90 1.38 21.33
CA PHE A 419 6.10 0.58 21.50
C PHE A 419 5.78 -0.89 21.81
N GLN A 420 4.72 -1.18 22.60
CA GLN A 420 4.34 -2.57 22.86
C GLN A 420 3.93 -3.30 21.57
N ILE A 421 3.27 -2.63 20.63
CA ILE A 421 2.95 -3.21 19.33
C ILE A 421 4.22 -3.69 18.62
N LEU A 422 5.29 -2.91 18.69
CA LEU A 422 6.56 -3.25 18.06
C LEU A 422 7.32 -4.34 18.82
N ALA A 423 7.38 -4.24 20.15
CA ALA A 423 8.31 -5.01 20.98
C ALA A 423 7.73 -6.32 21.51
N ARG A 424 6.47 -6.32 21.97
CA ARG A 424 5.84 -7.45 22.67
C ARG A 424 4.57 -7.97 22.01
N GLY A 425 4.03 -7.23 21.05
CA GLY A 425 2.66 -7.41 20.61
C GLY A 425 1.67 -6.86 21.64
N VAL A 426 0.38 -7.01 21.39
CA VAL A 426 -0.67 -6.55 22.31
C VAL A 426 -1.67 -7.65 22.62
N ASN A 427 -1.99 -7.74 23.91
CA ASN A 427 -3.11 -8.43 24.51
C ASN A 427 -3.53 -7.65 25.76
N ASN A 428 -4.61 -8.07 26.43
CA ASN A 428 -5.10 -7.36 27.61
C ASN A 428 -4.10 -7.37 28.78
N ASP A 429 -3.28 -8.42 28.91
CA ASP A 429 -2.26 -8.49 29.96
C ASP A 429 -1.12 -7.49 29.69
N VAL A 430 -0.66 -7.38 28.43
CA VAL A 430 0.33 -6.37 28.02
C VAL A 430 -0.21 -4.96 28.24
N LEU A 431 -1.48 -4.68 27.93
CA LEU A 431 -2.07 -3.38 28.19
C LEU A 431 -2.12 -3.07 29.68
N LYS A 432 -2.51 -4.04 30.51
CA LYS A 432 -2.60 -3.91 31.96
C LYS A 432 -1.22 -3.69 32.62
N GLU A 433 -0.19 -4.37 32.14
CA GLU A 433 1.14 -4.35 32.76
C GLU A 433 2.02 -3.20 32.24
N TYR A 434 2.00 -2.95 30.92
CA TYR A 434 2.97 -2.06 30.27
C TYR A 434 2.38 -0.74 29.74
N VAL A 435 1.06 -0.55 29.76
CA VAL A 435 0.42 0.66 29.22
C VAL A 435 -0.39 1.41 30.26
N LEU A 436 -1.38 0.76 30.86
CA LEU A 436 -2.30 1.41 31.82
C LEU A 436 -1.60 2.06 33.03
N PRO A 437 -0.54 1.46 33.64
CA PRO A 437 0.16 2.08 34.76
C PRO A 437 0.86 3.42 34.41
N TYR A 438 1.02 3.72 33.14
CA TYR A 438 1.68 4.91 32.64
C TYR A 438 0.71 5.93 32.03
N CYS A 439 -0.59 5.71 32.16
CA CYS A 439 -1.59 6.72 31.83
C CYS A 439 -1.62 7.80 32.92
N HIS A 440 -1.49 9.06 32.51
CA HIS A 440 -1.38 10.18 33.43
C HIS A 440 -2.72 10.71 33.92
N THR A 441 -3.78 10.51 33.14
CA THR A 441 -5.13 10.99 33.45
C THR A 441 -6.18 9.90 33.35
N ALA A 442 -7.34 10.11 33.99
CA ALA A 442 -8.49 9.22 33.83
C ALA A 442 -8.98 9.15 32.36
N ALA A 443 -8.82 10.24 31.60
CA ALA A 443 -9.15 10.29 30.18
C ALA A 443 -8.22 9.41 29.35
N ASP A 444 -6.93 9.34 29.67
CA ASP A 444 -5.97 8.46 29.00
C ASP A 444 -6.31 6.99 29.28
N SER A 445 -6.58 6.65 30.54
CA SER A 445 -6.99 5.30 30.93
C SER A 445 -8.31 4.90 30.25
N ALA A 446 -9.26 5.81 30.14
CA ALA A 446 -10.52 5.58 29.45
C ALA A 446 -10.33 5.39 27.93
N PHE A 447 -9.40 6.13 27.31
CA PHE A 447 -9.07 5.94 25.90
C PHE A 447 -8.40 4.57 25.66
N VAL A 448 -7.40 4.22 26.46
CA VAL A 448 -6.73 2.90 26.38
C VAL A 448 -7.70 1.77 26.65
N GLY A 449 -8.66 1.98 27.55
CA GLY A 449 -9.73 1.01 27.88
C GLY A 449 -10.70 0.69 26.74
N GLN A 450 -10.70 1.46 25.63
CA GLN A 450 -11.48 1.14 24.44
C GLN A 450 -10.86 0.00 23.60
N PHE A 451 -9.59 -0.31 23.84
CA PHE A 451 -8.88 -1.38 23.15
C PHE A 451 -8.97 -2.67 23.99
N SER A 452 -9.44 -3.75 23.40
CA SER A 452 -9.50 -5.06 24.03
C SER A 452 -8.90 -6.10 23.11
N PHE A 453 -7.77 -6.68 23.52
CA PHE A 453 -7.10 -7.76 22.79
C PHE A 453 -7.09 -8.98 23.71
N PRO A 454 -7.81 -10.08 23.38
CA PRO A 454 -7.89 -11.25 24.21
C PRO A 454 -6.52 -11.87 24.52
N SER A 455 -6.32 -12.34 25.75
CA SER A 455 -5.08 -12.97 26.21
C SER A 455 -4.94 -14.44 25.85
N THR A 456 -5.94 -15.05 25.20
CA THR A 456 -5.89 -16.46 24.84
C THR A 456 -4.90 -16.74 23.73
N ALA A 457 -4.21 -17.85 23.89
CA ALA A 457 -3.07 -18.28 23.08
C ALA A 457 -3.27 -18.29 21.55
N ASN A 458 -4.51 -18.32 21.08
CA ASN A 458 -4.82 -18.44 19.65
C ASN A 458 -5.43 -17.19 19.03
N THR A 459 -5.76 -16.17 19.79
CA THR A 459 -6.60 -15.05 19.33
C THR A 459 -6.11 -13.67 19.75
N GLY A 460 -5.18 -13.53 20.67
CA GLY A 460 -4.91 -12.27 21.34
C GLY A 460 -3.52 -11.65 21.11
N TYR A 461 -2.64 -12.31 20.39
CA TYR A 461 -1.31 -11.77 20.14
C TYR A 461 -1.22 -11.23 18.72
N ILE A 462 -0.67 -10.05 18.56
CA ILE A 462 -0.43 -9.44 17.25
C ILE A 462 0.58 -10.24 16.46
N VAL A 463 1.69 -10.59 17.08
CA VAL A 463 2.72 -11.44 16.48
C VAL A 463 2.95 -12.58 17.44
N ARG A 464 2.72 -13.78 16.99
CA ARG A 464 2.92 -14.98 17.76
C ARG A 464 3.58 -16.04 16.92
N ASP A 465 4.58 -16.69 17.48
CA ASP A 465 5.04 -17.97 16.97
C ASP A 465 4.02 -19.05 17.31
N ILE A 466 3.51 -19.73 16.29
CA ILE A 466 2.55 -20.83 16.41
C ILE A 466 3.23 -22.18 16.65
N THR A 467 4.57 -22.22 16.64
CA THR A 467 5.31 -23.46 16.90
C THR A 467 5.30 -23.76 18.40
N SER A 468 5.16 -25.03 18.75
CA SER A 468 5.18 -25.48 20.14
C SER A 468 6.54 -25.35 20.83
N ASN A 469 7.54 -24.91 20.10
CA ASN A 469 8.90 -24.78 20.59
C ASN A 469 9.12 -23.37 21.18
N ARG A 470 9.34 -23.29 22.48
CA ARG A 470 9.52 -22.05 23.25
C ARG A 470 10.66 -21.14 22.71
N SER A 471 11.61 -21.69 21.98
CA SER A 471 12.71 -20.91 21.38
C SER A 471 12.26 -19.93 20.32
N TYR A 472 11.06 -20.06 19.81
CA TYR A 472 10.50 -19.22 18.73
C TYR A 472 9.34 -18.35 19.18
N ASN A 473 8.95 -18.39 20.45
CA ASN A 473 7.85 -17.60 20.98
C ASN A 473 8.26 -16.13 21.10
N THR A 474 8.37 -15.49 19.95
CA THR A 474 8.63 -14.07 19.87
C THR A 474 7.33 -13.34 19.60
N MET A 475 7.20 -12.15 20.18
CA MET A 475 6.04 -11.28 20.07
C MET A 475 6.50 -9.89 19.63
N GLY A 476 5.57 -9.14 19.04
CA GLY A 476 5.87 -7.81 18.51
C GLY A 476 6.38 -7.84 17.07
N ILE A 477 6.17 -6.74 16.35
CA ILE A 477 6.49 -6.65 14.91
C ILE A 477 7.99 -6.75 14.66
N HIS A 478 8.81 -6.16 15.53
CA HIS A 478 10.26 -6.24 15.41
C HIS A 478 10.77 -7.68 15.42
N SER A 479 10.09 -8.55 16.16
CA SER A 479 10.46 -9.97 16.25
C SER A 479 10.33 -10.72 14.93
N ILE A 480 9.56 -10.22 13.96
CA ILE A 480 9.40 -10.85 12.64
C ILE A 480 10.74 -11.03 11.95
N GLY A 481 11.65 -10.05 12.09
CA GLY A 481 12.98 -10.11 11.51
C GLY A 481 14.14 -10.14 12.48
N SER A 482 13.94 -9.73 13.74
CA SER A 482 15.03 -9.54 14.73
C SER A 482 14.91 -10.45 15.96
N GLY A 483 13.99 -11.41 15.96
CA GLY A 483 13.91 -12.47 16.97
C GLY A 483 13.30 -12.01 18.30
N TRP A 484 13.84 -12.46 19.43
CA TRP A 484 13.30 -12.23 20.78
C TRP A 484 13.45 -10.77 21.21
N THR A 485 12.49 -9.95 20.88
CA THR A 485 12.57 -8.50 21.07
C THR A 485 12.49 -8.09 22.52
N GLU A 486 11.66 -8.74 23.33
CA GLU A 486 11.50 -8.39 24.75
C GLU A 486 12.78 -8.55 25.59
N TYR A 487 13.68 -9.43 25.17
CA TYR A 487 14.96 -9.68 25.83
C TYR A 487 16.14 -9.00 25.12
N ASN A 488 15.87 -8.27 24.02
CA ASN A 488 16.89 -7.60 23.25
C ASN A 488 17.32 -6.29 23.93
N PRO A 489 18.55 -6.18 24.49
CA PRO A 489 18.98 -4.97 25.16
C PRO A 489 19.15 -3.76 24.24
N TYR A 490 19.18 -3.99 22.94
CA TYR A 490 19.31 -2.94 21.92
C TYR A 490 17.95 -2.43 21.40
N TYR A 491 16.84 -3.04 21.84
CA TYR A 491 15.49 -2.63 21.43
C TYR A 491 14.61 -2.40 22.66
N GLN A 492 14.83 -1.26 23.31
CA GLN A 492 14.17 -0.90 24.56
C GLN A 492 13.33 0.36 24.39
N PHE A 493 12.34 0.54 25.27
CA PHE A 493 11.54 1.76 25.28
C PHE A 493 12.46 2.98 25.57
N PRO A 494 12.36 4.05 24.74
CA PRO A 494 13.25 5.21 24.89
C PRO A 494 13.05 5.94 26.22
N THR A 495 14.13 6.07 26.98
CA THR A 495 14.17 6.86 28.22
C THR A 495 15.45 7.68 28.26
N ASP A 496 15.33 8.94 28.67
CA ASP A 496 16.47 9.81 28.93
C ASP A 496 16.15 10.69 30.13
N SER A 497 16.90 10.52 31.21
CA SER A 497 16.71 11.28 32.46
C SER A 497 17.14 12.73 32.35
N LEU A 498 17.87 13.10 31.30
CA LEU A 498 18.37 14.47 31.08
C LEU A 498 17.40 15.34 30.28
N VAL A 499 16.33 14.71 29.70
CA VAL A 499 15.35 15.42 28.87
C VAL A 499 14.21 15.94 29.75
N SER A 500 13.97 17.26 29.71
CA SER A 500 12.89 17.91 30.47
C SER A 500 11.49 17.56 29.99
N ASP A 501 11.28 17.48 28.65
CA ASP A 501 10.03 17.03 28.05
C ASP A 501 10.12 15.55 27.62
N THR A 502 9.96 14.69 28.61
CA THR A 502 10.07 13.23 28.43
C THR A 502 9.05 12.68 27.43
N LEU A 503 7.82 13.20 27.40
CA LEU A 503 6.78 12.71 26.52
C LEU A 503 7.07 13.02 25.04
N SER A 504 7.43 14.27 24.73
CA SER A 504 7.80 14.64 23.36
C SER A 504 9.01 13.87 22.86
N TYR A 505 10.02 13.68 23.71
CA TYR A 505 11.18 12.84 23.41
C TYR A 505 10.77 11.39 23.08
N GLN A 506 9.93 10.78 23.91
CA GLN A 506 9.45 9.42 23.70
C GLN A 506 8.64 9.28 22.41
N ILE A 507 7.74 10.23 22.13
CA ILE A 507 6.97 10.27 20.88
C ILE A 507 7.91 10.33 19.67
N GLU A 508 8.93 11.19 19.70
CA GLU A 508 9.87 11.33 18.59
C GLU A 508 10.68 10.05 18.37
N LYS A 509 11.23 9.46 19.44
CA LYS A 509 12.06 8.25 19.36
C LYS A 509 11.24 7.02 18.96
N VAL A 510 10.04 6.85 19.51
CA VAL A 510 9.15 5.75 19.11
C VAL A 510 8.66 5.92 17.66
N GLU A 511 8.43 7.16 17.20
CA GLU A 511 8.13 7.42 15.80
C GLU A 511 9.27 6.97 14.87
N ASP A 512 10.53 7.23 15.24
CA ASP A 512 11.68 6.76 14.47
C ASP A 512 11.76 5.22 14.44
N LEU A 513 11.44 4.53 15.55
CA LEU A 513 11.33 3.05 15.58
C LEU A 513 10.21 2.56 14.66
N ILE A 514 9.03 3.17 14.70
CA ILE A 514 7.90 2.84 13.82
C ILE A 514 8.30 3.02 12.35
N MET A 515 8.99 4.11 12.01
CA MET A 515 9.46 4.36 10.65
C MET A 515 10.52 3.36 10.18
N ASN A 516 11.36 2.86 11.08
CA ASN A 516 12.31 1.79 10.78
C ASN A 516 11.58 0.47 10.57
N GLU A 517 10.58 0.13 11.40
CA GLU A 517 9.78 -1.08 11.20
C GLU A 517 8.97 -1.03 9.90
N ASN A 518 8.38 0.13 9.55
CA ASN A 518 7.75 0.33 8.24
C ASN A 518 8.74 0.10 7.09
N ALA A 519 9.97 0.59 7.21
CA ALA A 519 11.00 0.39 6.19
C ALA A 519 11.39 -1.09 6.03
N LEU A 520 11.55 -1.82 7.13
CA LEU A 520 11.95 -3.22 7.11
C LEU A 520 10.82 -4.15 6.66
N GLU A 521 9.58 -3.87 7.06
CA GLU A 521 8.41 -4.70 6.75
C GLU A 521 7.80 -4.36 5.40
N CYS A 522 7.60 -3.06 5.12
CA CYS A 522 6.87 -2.59 3.95
C CYS A 522 7.77 -2.14 2.79
N CYS A 523 9.10 -2.40 2.83
CA CYS A 523 9.97 -2.10 1.69
C CYS A 523 9.41 -2.71 0.40
N PHE A 524 9.54 -1.99 -0.70
CA PHE A 524 9.02 -2.34 -2.02
C PHE A 524 7.48 -2.34 -2.16
N GLN A 525 6.71 -1.78 -1.20
CA GLN A 525 5.25 -1.77 -1.24
C GLN A 525 4.65 -0.37 -1.54
N GLY A 526 5.47 0.59 -1.94
CA GLY A 526 5.01 1.91 -2.39
C GLY A 526 4.59 2.87 -1.26
N THR A 527 4.95 2.59 0.00
CA THR A 527 4.54 3.42 1.13
C THR A 527 5.59 4.42 1.60
N ARG A 528 6.86 4.13 1.34
CA ARG A 528 7.98 4.78 2.03
C ARG A 528 8.05 6.29 1.88
N PHE A 529 7.90 6.81 0.67
CA PHE A 529 7.91 8.25 0.44
C PHE A 529 6.82 8.97 1.24
N TYR A 530 5.63 8.40 1.25
CA TYR A 530 4.48 8.98 1.94
C TYR A 530 4.62 8.88 3.47
N ASP A 531 5.26 7.84 3.98
CA ASP A 531 5.57 7.71 5.41
C ASP A 531 6.57 8.79 5.83
N LEU A 532 7.63 9.02 5.06
CA LEU A 532 8.58 10.10 5.29
C LEU A 532 7.92 11.49 5.18
N MET A 533 7.09 11.68 4.16
CA MET A 533 6.34 12.92 3.94
C MET A 533 5.41 13.23 5.12
N ARG A 534 4.69 12.23 5.63
CA ARG A 534 3.76 12.39 6.75
C ARG A 534 4.49 12.81 8.04
N VAL A 535 5.64 12.18 8.34
CA VAL A 535 6.47 12.57 9.51
C VAL A 535 7.03 13.98 9.33
N ALA A 536 7.57 14.29 8.14
CA ALA A 536 8.14 15.62 7.85
C ALA A 536 7.11 16.74 8.00
N LEU A 537 5.89 16.54 7.49
CA LEU A 537 4.79 17.49 7.61
C LEU A 537 4.36 17.65 9.08
N ARG A 538 4.20 16.53 9.82
CA ARG A 538 3.82 16.57 11.24
C ARG A 538 4.84 17.27 12.10
N ARG A 539 6.14 17.01 11.90
CA ARG A 539 7.23 17.65 12.66
C ARG A 539 7.49 19.10 12.21
N ASN A 540 6.83 19.53 11.12
CA ASN A 540 7.18 20.77 10.41
C ASN A 540 8.70 20.85 10.11
N ASP A 541 9.27 19.69 9.79
CA ASP A 541 10.70 19.53 9.47
C ASP A 541 10.86 18.78 8.11
N PRO A 542 10.84 19.52 7.00
CA PRO A 542 11.07 18.91 5.68
C PRO A 542 12.44 18.23 5.55
N SER A 543 13.40 18.61 6.39
CA SER A 543 14.74 18.00 6.39
C SER A 543 14.70 16.53 6.82
N TYR A 544 13.67 16.10 7.53
CA TYR A 544 13.47 14.70 7.91
C TYR A 544 13.40 13.77 6.68
N LEU A 545 12.62 14.15 5.68
CA LEU A 545 12.53 13.44 4.40
C LEU A 545 13.82 13.65 3.58
N ALA A 546 14.24 14.90 3.40
CA ALA A 546 15.37 15.27 2.55
C ALA A 546 16.66 14.53 2.94
N LYS A 547 17.02 14.51 4.23
CA LYS A 547 18.23 13.84 4.74
C LYS A 547 18.23 12.34 4.42
N ARG A 548 17.09 11.66 4.56
CA ARG A 548 16.97 10.21 4.27
C ARG A 548 17.11 9.92 2.79
N VAL A 549 16.40 10.66 1.95
CA VAL A 549 16.47 10.48 0.50
C VAL A 549 17.88 10.77 -0.03
N TYR A 550 18.53 11.84 0.43
CA TYR A 550 19.91 12.14 0.03
C TYR A 550 20.93 11.12 0.53
N ALA A 551 20.62 10.40 1.62
CA ALA A 551 21.50 9.36 2.16
C ALA A 551 21.21 7.95 1.63
N ARG A 552 20.26 7.76 0.71
CA ARG A 552 19.85 6.44 0.24
C ARG A 552 20.99 5.61 -0.38
N GLN A 553 22.01 6.27 -0.96
CA GLN A 553 23.21 5.62 -1.51
C GLN A 553 24.34 5.49 -0.48
N GLY A 554 24.03 5.63 0.81
CA GLY A 554 24.99 5.64 1.90
C GLY A 554 25.45 7.05 2.27
N SER A 555 25.89 7.22 3.53
CA SER A 555 26.27 8.52 4.10
C SER A 555 27.44 9.19 3.35
N ALA A 556 28.35 8.41 2.79
CA ALA A 556 29.48 8.93 2.01
C ALA A 556 29.04 9.55 0.65
N ASN A 557 27.87 9.20 0.15
CA ASN A 557 27.38 9.60 -1.17
C ASN A 557 26.34 10.74 -1.14
N VAL A 558 26.07 11.33 0.00
CA VAL A 558 25.03 12.37 0.19
C VAL A 558 25.22 13.57 -0.75
N ALA A 559 26.46 14.04 -0.93
CA ALA A 559 26.74 15.17 -1.81
C ALA A 559 26.48 14.83 -3.30
N THR A 560 26.85 13.62 -3.72
CA THR A 560 26.62 13.12 -5.08
C THR A 560 25.13 12.95 -5.35
N GLU A 561 24.41 12.35 -4.40
CA GLU A 561 22.97 12.13 -4.50
C GLU A 561 22.20 13.46 -4.56
N LYS A 562 22.56 14.41 -3.73
CA LYS A 562 21.99 15.77 -3.76
C LYS A 562 22.24 16.48 -5.08
N ALA A 563 23.42 16.32 -5.67
CA ALA A 563 23.74 16.87 -6.99
C ALA A 563 22.96 16.19 -8.12
N THR A 564 22.65 14.91 -7.98
CA THR A 564 21.85 14.13 -8.94
C THR A 564 20.38 14.54 -8.89
N ILE A 565 19.81 14.69 -7.69
CA ILE A 565 18.40 15.05 -7.49
C ILE A 565 18.11 16.50 -7.89
N ARG A 566 19.04 17.41 -7.88
CA ARG A 566 18.93 18.82 -8.30
C ARG A 566 17.82 19.66 -7.65
N LYS A 567 16.71 19.06 -7.17
CA LYS A 567 15.64 19.73 -6.44
C LYS A 567 15.98 19.80 -4.95
N ASP A 568 15.70 20.93 -4.33
CA ASP A 568 15.81 21.08 -2.88
C ASP A 568 14.61 20.41 -2.20
N LEU A 569 14.83 19.22 -1.61
CA LEU A 569 13.79 18.47 -0.91
C LEU A 569 13.46 19.01 0.47
N THR A 570 14.16 20.05 0.94
CA THR A 570 13.75 20.80 2.14
C THR A 570 12.58 21.75 1.86
N ASN A 571 12.24 21.96 0.59
CA ASN A 571 11.02 22.66 0.18
C ASN A 571 9.92 21.64 -0.16
N PRO A 572 8.82 21.55 0.63
CA PRO A 572 7.74 20.59 0.40
C PRO A 572 7.07 20.70 -0.97
N ASN A 573 7.08 21.87 -1.60
CA ASN A 573 6.51 22.05 -2.94
C ASN A 573 7.23 21.20 -4.00
N ASN A 574 8.50 20.84 -3.76
CA ASN A 574 9.28 19.99 -4.66
C ASN A 574 8.96 18.49 -4.52
N TRP A 575 8.10 18.11 -3.58
CA TRP A 575 7.68 16.73 -3.38
C TRP A 575 6.57 16.30 -4.34
N TYR A 576 5.84 17.27 -4.90
CA TYR A 576 4.67 16.99 -5.74
C TYR A 576 5.03 16.94 -7.23
N LEU A 577 4.26 16.15 -7.95
CA LEU A 577 4.27 16.11 -9.41
C LEU A 577 3.55 17.35 -9.95
N SER A 578 3.94 17.76 -11.16
CA SER A 578 3.23 18.80 -11.89
C SER A 578 1.85 18.28 -12.32
N PHE A 579 0.79 18.95 -11.88
CA PHE A 579 -0.54 18.73 -12.41
C PHE A 579 -0.74 19.68 -13.60
N LYS A 580 -0.44 19.20 -14.79
CA LYS A 580 -0.72 19.95 -16.02
C LYS A 580 -1.80 19.22 -16.80
N GLY A 581 -2.79 19.98 -17.19
CA GLY A 581 -3.84 19.49 -18.05
C GLY A 581 -5.22 19.53 -17.41
N LYS A 582 -6.19 19.38 -18.27
CA LYS A 582 -7.57 19.20 -17.96
C LYS A 582 -7.75 17.82 -17.32
N ILE A 583 -8.83 17.62 -16.60
CA ILE A 583 -9.25 16.33 -16.06
C ILE A 583 -9.32 15.25 -17.16
N GLY A 584 -9.13 15.61 -18.41
CA GLY A 584 -9.13 14.87 -19.67
C GLY A 584 -9.44 13.38 -19.54
N LEU A 585 -10.67 13.02 -19.83
CA LEU A 585 -11.14 11.62 -19.95
C LEU A 585 -10.87 11.12 -21.36
#